data_f29e1338811e5f54aadfdcbe4999664a
#
_entry.id   f29e1338811e5f54aadfdcbe4999664a
#
_cell.length_a   1.000
_cell.length_b   1.000
_cell.length_c   1.000
_cell.angle_alpha   90.00
_cell.angle_beta   90.00
_cell.angle_gamma   90.00
#
_symmetry.space_group_name_H-M   'P 1'
#
loop_
_entity.id
_entity.type
_entity.pdbx_description
1 polymer ?
#
loop_
_entity_poly.entity_id
_entity_poly.type
_entity_poly.pdbx_seq_one_letter_code
_entity_poly.pdbx_strand_id
1 'polypeptide(L)'
;MNKSTPANALKGAALALAVSTVLTACGGTDSSSDAKAEATPSATPATEVRDPLVATFDGGLYILDGESLKLTRTIELPGFNRVNPAGDEDHVIVSTDTGFRVLDATAQTFTAIEYEGAKPGHVVRHAGRTVLFTDGTGEVNVFDPADLGKGKKPQGRTYTSAEAHHGVAIELAGGELLSTLGTEEKRTGALVLDENNEEIARNENCPGVHGEAAARDEAVAVGCEDGILIYQDGEFTKIDAPDDYGRIGNQSGSDASPILLGDYKTDPEAELERPTRVSLIDTEKKKLRLVDLGVSYSFRSLARGPEGEALVLGTDGAIHVIDENSGRVERKIPAVGSWREPLDWQQPRPTLFVRDATAYVSDPSEKALHAIDLETGEKTTSVTLPESTNELSGVVAGH
;
A
#
# COMPACT_ATOMS: atom_id res chain seq x y z
N MET A 1 -36.10 -12.97 -45.08
CA MET A 1 -35.21 -13.16 -46.23
C MET A 1 -33.85 -13.50 -45.66
N ASN A 2 -33.60 -14.73 -45.36
CA ASN A 2 -32.97 -15.82 -46.12
C ASN A 2 -31.67 -15.44 -46.84
N LYS A 3 -30.55 -15.99 -46.36
CA LYS A 3 -29.66 -17.02 -46.95
C LYS A 3 -28.31 -16.98 -46.19
N SER A 4 -27.96 -17.94 -45.36
CA SER A 4 -27.35 -19.28 -45.66
C SER A 4 -25.82 -19.27 -45.93
N THR A 5 -25.13 -19.96 -45.06
CA THR A 5 -23.76 -20.51 -45.08
C THR A 5 -23.35 -21.18 -46.41
N PRO A 6 -22.05 -21.49 -46.65
CA PRO A 6 -21.64 -22.84 -46.30
C PRO A 6 -20.22 -23.04 -45.68
N ALA A 7 -20.12 -24.15 -45.01
CA ALA A 7 -18.92 -24.81 -44.53
C ALA A 7 -18.15 -25.51 -45.67
N ASN A 8 -16.83 -25.66 -45.50
CA ASN A 8 -16.06 -26.66 -46.23
C ASN A 8 -15.04 -27.32 -45.26
N ALA A 9 -15.22 -28.63 -45.15
CA ALA A 9 -14.32 -29.57 -44.51
C ALA A 9 -13.53 -30.35 -45.59
N LEU A 10 -12.29 -30.63 -45.39
CA LEU A 10 -11.53 -31.77 -46.01
C LEU A 10 -10.37 -32.14 -45.10
N LYS A 11 -10.40 -33.31 -44.44
CA LYS A 11 -9.70 -34.59 -44.67
C LYS A 11 -8.20 -34.41 -44.91
N GLY A 12 -7.24 -34.90 -44.12
CA GLY A 12 -7.06 -36.21 -43.56
C GLY A 12 -5.89 -36.93 -44.24
N ALA A 13 -4.78 -37.21 -43.56
CA ALA A 13 -3.90 -38.33 -43.92
C ALA A 13 -2.97 -38.66 -42.76
N ALA A 14 -3.11 -39.86 -42.25
CA ALA A 14 -2.18 -40.49 -41.34
C ALA A 14 -1.12 -41.26 -42.14
N LEU A 15 0.12 -41.31 -41.67
CA LEU A 15 1.10 -42.32 -42.10
C LEU A 15 1.89 -42.75 -40.88
N ALA A 16 1.87 -44.08 -40.68
CA ALA A 16 2.57 -44.80 -39.62
C ALA A 16 3.78 -45.56 -40.17
N LEU A 17 4.55 -46.16 -39.27
CA LEU A 17 5.62 -47.16 -39.38
C LEU A 17 7.02 -46.61 -39.65
N ALA A 18 8.09 -47.11 -39.06
CA ALA A 18 8.42 -48.46 -38.58
C ALA A 18 9.53 -48.43 -37.50
N VAL A 19 9.46 -49.43 -36.67
CA VAL A 19 10.43 -49.94 -35.68
C VAL A 19 11.62 -50.60 -36.39
N SER A 20 12.83 -50.38 -35.87
CA SER A 20 13.93 -51.35 -36.09
C SER A 20 14.85 -51.39 -34.86
N THR A 21 14.76 -52.44 -34.15
CA THR A 21 15.68 -52.92 -33.12
C THR A 21 16.87 -53.60 -33.75
N VAL A 22 18.08 -53.27 -33.34
CA VAL A 22 19.27 -54.15 -33.49
C VAL A 22 20.03 -54.17 -32.17
N LEU A 23 20.03 -55.32 -31.54
CA LEU A 23 20.98 -55.70 -30.49
C LEU A 23 22.23 -56.28 -31.16
N THR A 24 23.40 -55.86 -30.74
CA THR A 24 24.59 -56.72 -30.74
C THR A 24 25.52 -56.36 -29.59
N ALA A 25 26.04 -57.38 -28.96
CA ALA A 25 26.80 -57.36 -27.72
C ALA A 25 28.34 -57.42 -27.97
N CYS A 26 29.05 -57.11 -26.89
CA CYS A 26 30.39 -57.53 -26.47
C CYS A 26 31.62 -56.84 -27.05
N GLY A 27 32.48 -56.42 -26.11
CA GLY A 27 33.92 -56.28 -26.29
C GLY A 27 34.51 -55.10 -25.50
N GLY A 28 35.04 -55.38 -24.30
CA GLY A 28 35.67 -54.38 -23.44
C GLY A 28 37.02 -53.91 -23.94
N THR A 29 37.41 -52.77 -23.48
CA THR A 29 38.76 -52.41 -23.00
C THR A 29 38.71 -51.05 -22.32
N ASP A 30 39.43 -50.96 -21.21
CA ASP A 30 39.64 -49.74 -20.40
C ASP A 30 40.12 -48.55 -21.21
N SER A 31 39.50 -47.41 -20.96
CA SER A 31 40.17 -46.10 -21.08
C SER A 31 39.42 -45.10 -20.17
N SER A 32 40.06 -44.70 -19.11
CA SER A 32 39.75 -43.60 -18.26
C SER A 32 39.56 -42.30 -19.08
N SER A 33 38.37 -41.78 -19.13
CA SER A 33 38.11 -40.40 -19.52
C SER A 33 37.40 -39.71 -18.39
N ASP A 34 38.12 -38.76 -17.76
CA ASP A 34 37.59 -37.83 -16.79
C ASP A 34 36.37 -37.09 -17.36
N ALA A 35 35.21 -37.50 -16.96
CA ALA A 35 34.01 -36.74 -17.16
C ALA A 35 34.04 -35.59 -16.14
N LYS A 36 34.44 -34.41 -16.61
CA LYS A 36 34.31 -33.16 -15.90
C LYS A 36 32.82 -32.96 -15.59
N ALA A 37 32.45 -33.18 -14.36
CA ALA A 37 31.12 -32.82 -13.87
C ALA A 37 30.99 -31.30 -14.07
N GLU A 38 30.08 -30.89 -14.95
CA GLU A 38 29.61 -29.50 -14.98
C GLU A 38 29.01 -29.18 -13.62
N ALA A 39 29.68 -28.33 -12.87
CA ALA A 39 29.17 -27.81 -11.65
C ALA A 39 27.92 -26.99 -11.97
N THR A 40 26.77 -27.48 -11.55
CA THR A 40 25.55 -26.69 -11.44
C THR A 40 25.93 -25.43 -10.67
N PRO A 41 25.62 -24.22 -11.17
CA PRO A 41 25.91 -23.02 -10.43
C PRO A 41 25.17 -23.12 -9.09
N SER A 42 25.92 -23.21 -8.01
CA SER A 42 25.41 -23.10 -6.66
C SER A 42 24.81 -21.70 -6.56
N ALA A 43 23.50 -21.59 -6.43
CA ALA A 43 22.87 -20.32 -6.13
C ALA A 43 23.50 -19.83 -4.82
N THR A 44 24.21 -18.73 -4.88
CA THR A 44 24.68 -18.02 -3.71
C THR A 44 23.43 -17.72 -2.86
N PRO A 45 23.39 -18.09 -1.58
CA PRO A 45 22.27 -17.71 -0.73
C PRO A 45 22.07 -16.21 -0.86
N ALA A 46 20.84 -15.76 -1.10
CA ALA A 46 20.52 -14.35 -1.07
C ALA A 46 20.95 -13.84 0.31
N THR A 47 21.73 -12.78 0.34
CA THR A 47 22.09 -12.14 1.62
C THR A 47 20.78 -11.62 2.20
N GLU A 48 20.46 -12.03 3.42
CA GLU A 48 19.31 -11.52 4.17
C GLU A 48 19.39 -10.00 4.24
N VAL A 49 18.31 -9.32 3.90
CA VAL A 49 18.23 -7.86 3.86
C VAL A 49 17.60 -7.40 5.16
N ARG A 50 18.19 -6.39 5.77
CA ARG A 50 17.66 -5.80 7.01
C ARG A 50 16.78 -4.61 6.68
N ASP A 51 15.67 -4.52 7.39
CA ASP A 51 14.73 -3.40 7.27
C ASP A 51 14.38 -3.08 5.80
N PRO A 52 13.97 -4.08 4.99
CA PRO A 52 13.81 -3.90 3.57
C PRO A 52 12.79 -2.81 3.22
N LEU A 53 13.13 -2.06 2.16
CA LEU A 53 12.20 -1.21 1.45
C LEU A 53 11.75 -1.93 0.17
N VAL A 54 10.50 -1.69 -0.22
CA VAL A 54 9.93 -2.21 -1.45
C VAL A 54 9.38 -1.05 -2.26
N ALA A 55 9.82 -0.93 -3.50
CA ALA A 55 9.30 0.08 -4.43
C ALA A 55 8.76 -0.60 -5.67
N THR A 56 7.61 -0.15 -6.18
CA THR A 56 7.07 -0.64 -7.44
C THR A 56 7.61 0.18 -8.61
N PHE A 57 7.71 -0.45 -9.78
CA PHE A 57 7.95 0.20 -11.05
C PHE A 57 7.06 -0.46 -12.12
N ASP A 58 6.98 0.13 -13.30
CA ASP A 58 6.22 -0.49 -14.41
C ASP A 58 6.88 -1.80 -14.84
N GLY A 59 6.27 -2.92 -14.45
CA GLY A 59 6.74 -4.27 -14.71
C GLY A 59 7.31 -5.03 -13.51
N GLY A 60 7.36 -4.45 -12.29
CA GLY A 60 7.87 -5.19 -11.15
C GLY A 60 8.06 -4.45 -9.85
N LEU A 61 8.88 -5.07 -9.02
CA LEU A 61 9.24 -4.61 -7.68
C LEU A 61 10.75 -4.55 -7.53
N TYR A 62 11.23 -3.53 -6.84
CA TYR A 62 12.58 -3.45 -6.28
C TYR A 62 12.54 -3.74 -4.79
N ILE A 63 13.45 -4.58 -4.31
CA ILE A 63 13.72 -4.75 -2.89
C ILE A 63 15.09 -4.13 -2.62
N LEU A 64 15.11 -3.22 -1.65
CA LEU A 64 16.30 -2.48 -1.26
C LEU A 64 16.60 -2.75 0.22
N ASP A 65 17.87 -2.78 0.54
CA ASP A 65 18.32 -2.73 1.92
C ASP A 65 17.98 -1.36 2.54
N GLY A 66 17.30 -1.35 3.67
CA GLY A 66 16.71 -0.13 4.23
C GLY A 66 17.73 0.86 4.79
N GLU A 67 18.94 0.42 5.13
CA GLU A 67 20.02 1.27 5.65
C GLU A 67 20.85 1.87 4.52
N SER A 68 21.33 1.04 3.61
CA SER A 68 22.23 1.46 2.52
C SER A 68 21.53 1.89 1.25
N LEU A 69 20.22 1.67 1.13
CA LEU A 69 19.38 1.81 -0.07
C LEU A 69 19.88 0.97 -1.26
N LYS A 70 20.77 0.02 -1.04
CA LYS A 70 21.28 -0.82 -2.11
C LYS A 70 20.16 -1.69 -2.68
N LEU A 71 19.98 -1.65 -4.00
CA LEU A 71 19.09 -2.58 -4.70
C LEU A 71 19.65 -4.01 -4.56
N THR A 72 18.87 -4.88 -3.91
CA THR A 72 19.27 -6.27 -3.61
C THR A 72 18.55 -7.26 -4.51
N ARG A 73 17.33 -6.95 -4.93
CA ARG A 73 16.53 -7.82 -5.79
C ARG A 73 15.62 -7.02 -6.70
N THR A 74 15.43 -7.51 -7.90
CA THR A 74 14.34 -7.12 -8.80
C THR A 74 13.43 -8.32 -8.99
N ILE A 75 12.13 -8.11 -8.85
CA ILE A 75 11.11 -9.14 -9.09
C ILE A 75 10.23 -8.64 -10.23
N GLU A 76 10.12 -9.42 -11.30
CA GLU A 76 9.19 -9.14 -12.38
C GLU A 76 7.75 -9.41 -11.92
N LEU A 77 6.90 -8.42 -12.03
CA LEU A 77 5.48 -8.48 -11.70
C LEU A 77 4.71 -7.50 -12.59
N PRO A 78 4.23 -7.95 -13.75
CA PRO A 78 3.50 -7.09 -14.69
C PRO A 78 2.25 -6.47 -14.09
N GLY A 79 1.84 -5.33 -14.60
CA GLY A 79 0.67 -4.58 -14.14
C GLY A 79 1.00 -3.48 -13.14
N PHE A 80 -0.03 -2.73 -12.76
CA PHE A 80 0.07 -1.75 -11.70
C PHE A 80 -0.08 -2.45 -10.35
N ASN A 81 0.92 -2.36 -9.52
CA ASN A 81 0.96 -3.01 -8.21
C ASN A 81 1.10 -1.94 -7.12
N ARG A 82 0.48 -2.19 -5.95
CA ARG A 82 0.62 -1.37 -4.76
C ARG A 82 1.34 -2.15 -3.67
N VAL A 83 2.00 -1.43 -2.78
CA VAL A 83 2.76 -2.03 -1.67
C VAL A 83 2.42 -1.35 -0.35
N ASN A 84 2.18 -2.17 0.67
CA ASN A 84 1.91 -1.72 2.03
C ASN A 84 2.64 -2.62 3.02
N PRO A 85 3.07 -2.11 4.18
CA PRO A 85 3.65 -2.95 5.21
C PRO A 85 2.64 -4.02 5.63
N ALA A 86 3.12 -5.22 5.92
CA ALA A 86 2.24 -6.28 6.44
C ALA A 86 1.98 -6.18 7.95
N GLY A 87 2.79 -5.43 8.69
CA GLY A 87 2.66 -5.25 10.13
C GLY A 87 3.64 -6.10 10.95
N ASP A 88 4.60 -6.71 10.30
CA ASP A 88 5.74 -7.38 10.93
C ASP A 88 7.07 -6.87 10.32
N GLU A 89 8.19 -7.43 10.76
CA GLU A 89 9.54 -7.00 10.36
C GLU A 89 10.03 -7.64 9.05
N ASP A 90 9.25 -8.56 8.45
CA ASP A 90 9.69 -9.36 7.31
C ASP A 90 8.83 -9.17 6.06
N HIS A 91 7.55 -8.85 6.21
CA HIS A 91 6.60 -8.97 5.11
C HIS A 91 6.02 -7.64 4.63
N VAL A 92 5.70 -7.63 3.34
CA VAL A 92 4.97 -6.56 2.64
C VAL A 92 3.78 -7.17 1.90
N ILE A 93 2.63 -6.53 1.99
CA ILE A 93 1.45 -6.88 1.19
C ILE A 93 1.55 -6.19 -0.16
N VAL A 94 1.47 -6.97 -1.22
CA VAL A 94 1.46 -6.50 -2.61
C VAL A 94 0.06 -6.68 -3.17
N SER A 95 -0.63 -5.57 -3.47
CA SER A 95 -1.90 -5.59 -4.19
C SER A 95 -1.63 -5.73 -5.68
N THR A 96 -2.28 -6.72 -6.31
CA THR A 96 -2.17 -7.04 -7.75
C THR A 96 -3.56 -7.01 -8.38
N ASP A 97 -3.67 -7.25 -9.67
CA ASP A 97 -4.99 -7.31 -10.35
C ASP A 97 -5.91 -8.42 -9.82
N THR A 98 -5.35 -9.45 -9.17
CA THR A 98 -6.07 -10.66 -8.76
C THR A 98 -6.24 -10.80 -7.24
N GLY A 99 -5.71 -9.87 -6.46
CA GLY A 99 -5.80 -9.90 -5.01
C GLY A 99 -4.52 -9.45 -4.31
N PHE A 100 -4.41 -9.81 -3.05
CA PHE A 100 -3.25 -9.48 -2.23
C PHE A 100 -2.30 -10.66 -2.16
N ARG A 101 -1.01 -10.41 -2.35
CA ARG A 101 0.07 -11.38 -2.22
C ARG A 101 1.02 -10.97 -1.11
N VAL A 102 1.51 -11.92 -0.35
CA VAL A 102 2.49 -11.67 0.72
C VAL A 102 3.90 -11.86 0.18
N LEU A 103 4.66 -10.78 0.19
CA LEU A 103 6.08 -10.77 -0.14
C LEU A 103 6.88 -10.85 1.17
N ASP A 104 7.68 -11.90 1.34
CA ASP A 104 8.75 -11.92 2.32
C ASP A 104 9.89 -11.05 1.77
N ALA A 105 9.96 -9.82 2.25
CA ALA A 105 10.90 -8.82 1.76
C ALA A 105 12.32 -9.09 2.29
N THR A 106 12.45 -9.69 3.46
CA THR A 106 13.73 -10.11 4.04
C THR A 106 14.33 -11.28 3.26
N ALA A 107 13.54 -12.32 2.96
CA ALA A 107 13.94 -13.42 2.09
C ALA A 107 13.87 -13.08 0.60
N GLN A 108 13.32 -11.92 0.22
CA GLN A 108 13.24 -11.39 -1.15
C GLN A 108 12.45 -12.30 -2.11
N THR A 109 11.35 -12.85 -1.64
CA THR A 109 10.55 -13.78 -2.44
C THR A 109 9.07 -13.74 -2.02
N PHE A 110 8.18 -13.98 -2.98
CA PHE A 110 6.77 -14.18 -2.63
C PHE A 110 6.60 -15.48 -1.84
N THR A 111 5.79 -15.41 -0.81
CA THR A 111 5.32 -16.59 -0.09
C THR A 111 4.20 -17.29 -0.89
N ALA A 112 3.70 -18.40 -0.37
CA ALA A 112 2.51 -19.05 -0.93
C ALA A 112 1.19 -18.46 -0.36
N ILE A 113 1.26 -17.39 0.41
CA ILE A 113 0.10 -16.76 1.04
C ILE A 113 -0.49 -15.73 0.08
N GLU A 114 -1.73 -15.97 -0.33
CA GLU A 114 -2.49 -15.11 -1.22
C GLU A 114 -3.93 -14.96 -0.71
N TYR A 115 -4.50 -13.76 -0.91
CA TYR A 115 -5.90 -13.44 -0.68
C TYR A 115 -6.50 -13.06 -2.02
N GLU A 116 -7.13 -14.02 -2.68
CA GLU A 116 -7.70 -13.83 -4.01
C GLU A 116 -8.94 -12.92 -3.94
N GLY A 117 -9.09 -12.04 -4.90
CA GLY A 117 -10.24 -11.15 -5.04
C GLY A 117 -9.98 -10.05 -6.05
N ALA A 118 -11.00 -9.73 -6.83
CA ALA A 118 -10.92 -8.64 -7.80
C ALA A 118 -10.87 -7.27 -7.11
N LYS A 119 -10.13 -6.32 -7.70
CA LYS A 119 -10.00 -4.96 -7.19
C LYS A 119 -9.57 -4.95 -5.71
N PRO A 120 -8.38 -5.47 -5.34
CA PRO A 120 -7.90 -5.34 -3.96
C PRO A 120 -7.80 -3.86 -3.59
N GLY A 121 -8.39 -3.48 -2.47
CA GLY A 121 -8.50 -2.12 -2.00
C GLY A 121 -7.43 -1.77 -0.97
N HIS A 122 -7.86 -1.51 0.25
CA HIS A 122 -7.00 -1.04 1.33
C HIS A 122 -6.32 -2.17 2.10
N VAL A 123 -5.10 -1.88 2.56
CA VAL A 123 -4.34 -2.65 3.55
C VAL A 123 -4.11 -1.73 4.74
N VAL A 124 -4.69 -2.08 5.88
CA VAL A 124 -4.66 -1.26 7.09
C VAL A 124 -3.98 -2.03 8.20
N ARG A 125 -3.14 -1.35 8.96
CA ARG A 125 -2.47 -1.90 10.14
C ARG A 125 -2.85 -1.05 11.35
N HIS A 126 -3.26 -1.71 12.42
CA HIS A 126 -3.56 -1.07 13.68
C HIS A 126 -3.58 -2.11 14.80
N ALA A 127 -3.17 -1.74 16.01
CA ALA A 127 -3.25 -2.55 17.22
C ALA A 127 -2.76 -4.01 17.03
N GLY A 128 -1.65 -4.20 16.31
CA GLY A 128 -1.08 -5.52 16.02
C GLY A 128 -1.92 -6.38 15.09
N ARG A 129 -2.83 -5.79 14.32
CA ARG A 129 -3.64 -6.46 13.30
C ARG A 129 -3.38 -5.89 11.91
N THR A 130 -3.58 -6.74 10.92
CA THR A 130 -3.59 -6.33 9.51
C THR A 130 -4.95 -6.66 8.93
N VAL A 131 -5.54 -5.69 8.28
CA VAL A 131 -6.86 -5.76 7.65
C VAL A 131 -6.72 -5.54 6.16
N LEU A 132 -7.26 -6.47 5.37
CA LEU A 132 -7.35 -6.38 3.92
C LEU A 132 -8.80 -6.17 3.52
N PHE A 133 -9.09 -5.12 2.77
CA PHE A 133 -10.42 -4.88 2.19
C PHE A 133 -10.37 -5.13 0.68
N THR A 134 -11.22 -6.04 0.19
CA THR A 134 -11.31 -6.36 -1.24
C THR A 134 -12.52 -5.68 -1.86
N ASP A 135 -12.31 -4.60 -2.61
CA ASP A 135 -13.38 -3.75 -3.16
C ASP A 135 -14.37 -4.53 -4.04
N GLY A 136 -13.85 -5.44 -4.87
CA GLY A 136 -14.68 -6.17 -5.83
C GLY A 136 -15.62 -7.21 -5.21
N THR A 137 -15.42 -7.56 -3.94
CA THR A 137 -16.22 -8.55 -3.22
C THR A 137 -16.82 -8.01 -1.92
N GLY A 138 -16.29 -6.93 -1.39
CA GLY A 138 -16.61 -6.42 -0.04
C GLY A 138 -16.04 -7.30 1.08
N GLU A 139 -15.17 -8.25 0.76
CA GLU A 139 -14.56 -9.13 1.74
C GLU A 139 -13.48 -8.40 2.55
N VAL A 140 -13.54 -8.57 3.85
CA VAL A 140 -12.57 -8.06 4.83
C VAL A 140 -11.89 -9.26 5.49
N ASN A 141 -10.57 -9.31 5.43
CA ASN A 141 -9.76 -10.30 6.12
C ASN A 141 -8.93 -9.61 7.20
N VAL A 142 -9.03 -10.05 8.44
CA VAL A 142 -8.27 -9.55 9.59
C VAL A 142 -7.38 -10.65 10.11
N PHE A 143 -6.11 -10.40 10.34
CA PHE A 143 -5.18 -11.39 10.86
C PHE A 143 -4.06 -10.76 11.69
N ASP A 144 -3.39 -11.60 12.49
CA ASP A 144 -2.16 -11.26 13.18
C ASP A 144 -0.98 -11.38 12.18
N PRO A 145 -0.27 -10.30 11.86
CA PRO A 145 0.85 -10.34 10.91
C PRO A 145 2.00 -11.25 11.36
N ALA A 146 2.21 -11.46 12.67
CA ALA A 146 3.22 -12.39 13.17
C ALA A 146 2.98 -13.85 12.73
N ASP A 147 1.77 -14.17 12.28
CA ASP A 147 1.44 -15.50 11.75
C ASP A 147 1.90 -15.72 10.30
N LEU A 148 2.29 -14.67 9.58
CA LEU A 148 2.79 -14.77 8.20
C LEU A 148 4.07 -15.61 8.12
N GLY A 149 4.97 -15.46 9.07
CA GLY A 149 6.21 -16.24 9.17
C GLY A 149 6.02 -17.75 9.38
N LYS A 150 4.77 -18.21 9.64
CA LYS A 150 4.47 -19.64 9.77
C LYS A 150 4.36 -20.38 8.42
N GLY A 151 4.52 -19.67 7.30
CA GLY A 151 4.52 -20.24 5.94
C GLY A 151 3.17 -20.75 5.46
N LYS A 152 2.08 -20.36 6.10
CA LYS A 152 0.69 -20.66 5.71
C LYS A 152 -0.20 -19.46 5.97
N LYS A 153 -1.31 -19.37 5.23
CA LYS A 153 -2.29 -18.30 5.40
C LYS A 153 -2.72 -18.20 6.88
N PRO A 154 -2.55 -17.03 7.53
CA PRO A 154 -3.00 -16.81 8.89
C PRO A 154 -4.47 -17.17 9.08
N GLN A 155 -4.79 -17.66 10.26
CA GLN A 155 -6.18 -17.77 10.70
C GLN A 155 -6.58 -16.43 11.30
N GLY A 156 -7.75 -15.95 10.93
CA GLY A 156 -8.23 -14.65 11.40
C GLY A 156 -9.73 -14.50 11.23
N ARG A 157 -10.20 -13.30 11.50
CA ARG A 157 -11.59 -12.91 11.32
C ARG A 157 -11.86 -12.62 9.86
N THR A 158 -13.04 -12.98 9.36
CA THR A 158 -13.56 -12.54 8.06
C THR A 158 -14.90 -11.85 8.26
N TYR A 159 -15.14 -10.81 7.48
CA TYR A 159 -16.41 -10.12 7.36
C TYR A 159 -16.67 -9.84 5.88
N THR A 160 -17.91 -9.78 5.47
CA THR A 160 -18.27 -9.32 4.11
C THR A 160 -19.27 -8.19 4.23
N SER A 161 -18.96 -7.04 3.66
CA SER A 161 -19.88 -5.91 3.61
C SER A 161 -21.15 -6.27 2.86
N ALA A 162 -22.25 -5.61 3.18
CA ALA A 162 -23.55 -5.89 2.57
C ALA A 162 -23.54 -5.73 1.04
N GLU A 163 -22.73 -4.79 0.54
CA GLU A 163 -22.51 -4.54 -0.88
C GLU A 163 -21.02 -4.31 -1.14
N ALA A 164 -20.53 -4.78 -2.27
CA ALA A 164 -19.16 -4.54 -2.72
C ALA A 164 -18.99 -3.05 -3.07
N HIS A 165 -17.92 -2.43 -2.58
CA HIS A 165 -17.61 -1.03 -2.81
C HIS A 165 -16.12 -0.76 -2.59
N HIS A 166 -15.65 0.38 -3.05
CA HIS A 166 -14.32 0.87 -2.68
C HIS A 166 -14.33 1.31 -1.22
N GLY A 167 -13.84 0.43 -0.35
CA GLY A 167 -14.00 0.55 1.09
C GLY A 167 -12.70 0.37 1.86
N VAL A 168 -12.81 0.60 3.16
CA VAL A 168 -11.74 0.39 4.11
C VAL A 168 -12.29 -0.19 5.40
N ALA A 169 -11.48 -0.97 6.11
CA ALA A 169 -11.79 -1.45 7.44
C ALA A 169 -10.55 -1.41 8.34
N ILE A 170 -10.75 -1.24 9.63
CA ILE A 170 -9.71 -1.21 10.66
C ILE A 170 -10.21 -1.94 11.91
N GLU A 171 -9.39 -2.83 12.47
CA GLU A 171 -9.69 -3.48 13.75
C GLU A 171 -9.00 -2.74 14.89
N LEU A 172 -9.74 -2.44 15.94
CA LEU A 172 -9.28 -1.81 17.16
C LEU A 172 -8.71 -2.84 18.14
N ALA A 173 -7.92 -2.40 19.12
CA ALA A 173 -7.31 -3.29 20.12
C ALA A 173 -8.34 -4.11 20.91
N GLY A 174 -9.55 -3.59 21.10
CA GLY A 174 -10.68 -4.27 21.72
C GLY A 174 -11.33 -5.37 20.88
N GLY A 175 -10.91 -5.55 19.61
CA GLY A 175 -11.51 -6.49 18.67
C GLY A 175 -12.73 -5.94 17.93
N GLU A 176 -13.08 -4.68 18.11
CA GLU A 176 -14.09 -3.99 17.31
C GLU A 176 -13.57 -3.77 15.88
N LEU A 177 -14.39 -3.97 14.87
CA LEU A 177 -14.06 -3.75 13.46
C LEU A 177 -14.89 -2.59 12.91
N LEU A 178 -14.25 -1.45 12.67
CA LEU A 178 -14.86 -0.39 11.89
C LEU A 178 -14.74 -0.75 10.40
N SER A 179 -15.84 -0.65 9.66
CA SER A 179 -15.87 -0.86 8.21
C SER A 179 -16.73 0.20 7.54
N THR A 180 -16.31 0.66 6.38
CA THR A 180 -17.08 1.63 5.59
C THR A 180 -18.36 1.03 5.02
N LEU A 181 -19.33 1.90 4.73
CA LEU A 181 -20.61 1.57 4.14
C LEU A 181 -20.73 2.17 2.75
N GLY A 182 -21.21 1.38 1.80
CA GLY A 182 -21.44 1.88 0.46
C GLY A 182 -21.87 0.81 -0.52
N THR A 183 -22.00 1.25 -1.75
CA THR A 183 -22.16 0.46 -2.95
C THR A 183 -21.08 0.88 -3.95
N GLU A 184 -20.99 0.24 -5.12
CA GLU A 184 -20.08 0.66 -6.18
C GLU A 184 -20.30 2.13 -6.61
N GLU A 185 -21.56 2.61 -6.51
CA GLU A 185 -21.95 3.96 -6.95
C GLU A 185 -21.89 5.02 -5.83
N LYS A 186 -22.13 4.62 -4.58
CA LYS A 186 -22.27 5.58 -3.47
C LYS A 186 -21.72 5.02 -2.16
N ARG A 187 -20.90 5.81 -1.49
CA ARG A 187 -20.38 5.52 -0.15
C ARG A 187 -21.00 6.49 0.84
N THR A 188 -21.43 6.01 2.02
CA THR A 188 -22.34 6.79 2.90
C THR A 188 -21.84 6.98 4.32
N GLY A 189 -20.94 6.15 4.81
CA GLY A 189 -20.52 6.22 6.19
C GLY A 189 -19.76 4.98 6.65
N ALA A 190 -19.88 4.67 7.93
CA ALA A 190 -19.24 3.53 8.55
C ALA A 190 -20.14 2.85 9.58
N LEU A 191 -19.87 1.58 9.81
CA LEU A 191 -20.39 0.81 10.93
C LEU A 191 -19.23 0.25 11.77
N VAL A 192 -19.56 -0.18 12.99
CA VAL A 192 -18.65 -0.89 13.86
C VAL A 192 -19.29 -2.21 14.27
N LEU A 193 -18.51 -3.27 14.19
CA LEU A 193 -18.91 -4.64 14.53
C LEU A 193 -18.14 -5.11 15.76
N ASP A 194 -18.78 -5.88 16.61
CA ASP A 194 -18.10 -6.60 17.68
C ASP A 194 -17.30 -7.83 17.16
N GLU A 195 -16.68 -8.58 18.04
CA GLU A 195 -15.90 -9.79 17.73
C GLU A 195 -16.71 -10.92 17.04
N ASN A 196 -18.04 -10.89 17.14
CA ASN A 196 -18.97 -11.86 16.54
C ASN A 196 -19.53 -11.37 15.19
N ASN A 197 -19.06 -10.22 14.68
CA ASN A 197 -19.61 -9.51 13.54
C ASN A 197 -21.06 -8.98 13.76
N GLU A 198 -21.46 -8.72 15.01
CA GLU A 198 -22.71 -8.06 15.31
C GLU A 198 -22.51 -6.53 15.31
N GLU A 199 -23.40 -5.80 14.64
CA GLU A 199 -23.31 -4.35 14.55
C GLU A 199 -23.60 -3.69 15.91
N ILE A 200 -22.64 -2.88 16.40
CA ILE A 200 -22.73 -2.17 17.68
C ILE A 200 -22.83 -0.65 17.51
N ALA A 201 -22.38 -0.10 16.37
CA ALA A 201 -22.53 1.31 16.06
C ALA A 201 -22.62 1.52 14.54
N ARG A 202 -23.31 2.59 14.12
CA ARG A 202 -23.47 2.98 12.73
C ARG A 202 -23.63 4.49 12.60
N ASN A 203 -23.01 5.07 11.56
CA ASN A 203 -23.27 6.44 11.16
C ASN A 203 -23.15 6.58 9.64
N GLU A 204 -24.20 7.04 9.00
CA GLU A 204 -24.28 7.23 7.55
C GLU A 204 -24.18 8.70 7.12
N ASN A 205 -23.75 9.59 8.01
CA ASN A 205 -23.51 11.01 7.70
C ASN A 205 -22.04 11.26 7.29
N CYS A 206 -21.56 10.52 6.26
CA CYS A 206 -20.23 10.67 5.71
C CYS A 206 -20.25 10.38 4.21
N PRO A 207 -20.82 11.29 3.40
CA PRO A 207 -20.88 11.09 1.95
C PRO A 207 -19.48 10.92 1.37
N GLY A 208 -19.35 10.02 0.38
CA GLY A 208 -18.11 9.74 -0.28
C GLY A 208 -17.00 9.18 0.62
N VAL A 209 -17.37 8.49 1.73
CA VAL A 209 -16.41 7.99 2.73
C VAL A 209 -15.20 7.34 2.08
N HIS A 210 -13.98 7.68 2.54
CA HIS A 210 -12.73 7.20 1.96
C HIS A 210 -11.57 7.38 2.94
N GLY A 211 -10.68 6.37 2.96
CA GLY A 211 -9.50 6.36 3.80
C GLY A 211 -9.84 6.22 5.29
N GLU A 212 -8.83 5.95 6.07
CA GLU A 212 -8.88 5.85 7.51
C GLU A 212 -7.56 6.33 8.12
N ALA A 213 -7.59 6.66 9.39
CA ALA A 213 -6.42 6.79 10.23
C ALA A 213 -6.81 6.66 11.70
N ALA A 214 -5.91 6.11 12.50
CA ALA A 214 -6.02 6.10 13.95
C ALA A 214 -5.10 7.17 14.56
N ALA A 215 -5.60 7.87 15.57
CA ALA A 215 -4.83 8.76 16.43
C ALA A 215 -4.68 8.13 17.82
N ARG A 216 -3.94 8.82 18.70
CA ARG A 216 -3.78 8.41 20.10
C ARG A 216 -5.14 8.08 20.73
N ASP A 217 -5.13 7.14 21.67
CA ASP A 217 -6.30 6.64 22.37
C ASP A 217 -7.37 6.03 21.43
N GLU A 218 -6.90 5.38 20.35
CA GLU A 218 -7.73 4.68 19.37
C GLU A 218 -8.88 5.52 18.77
N ALA A 219 -8.66 6.82 18.60
CA ALA A 219 -9.59 7.65 17.85
C ALA A 219 -9.46 7.36 16.35
N VAL A 220 -10.31 6.46 15.84
CA VAL A 220 -10.32 6.07 14.42
C VAL A 220 -11.18 7.00 13.60
N ALA A 221 -10.65 7.55 12.53
CA ALA A 221 -11.36 8.46 11.67
C ALA A 221 -11.45 7.96 10.23
N VAL A 222 -12.57 8.26 9.57
CA VAL A 222 -12.78 8.08 8.13
C VAL A 222 -13.17 9.40 7.49
N GLY A 223 -12.59 9.71 6.33
CA GLY A 223 -12.82 10.99 5.66
C GLY A 223 -14.12 11.01 4.87
N CYS A 224 -14.72 12.19 4.75
CA CYS A 224 -15.97 12.43 4.04
C CYS A 224 -15.80 13.54 2.99
N GLU A 225 -16.80 13.76 2.14
CA GLU A 225 -16.82 14.90 1.20
C GLU A 225 -17.12 16.25 1.89
N ASP A 226 -17.60 16.20 3.12
CA ASP A 226 -18.05 17.34 3.93
C ASP A 226 -17.38 17.38 5.32
N GLY A 227 -16.21 16.77 5.46
CA GLY A 227 -15.47 16.73 6.72
C GLY A 227 -14.91 15.36 7.07
N ILE A 228 -15.04 14.96 8.34
CA ILE A 228 -14.50 13.69 8.86
C ILE A 228 -15.42 13.09 9.90
N LEU A 229 -15.51 11.77 9.94
CA LEU A 229 -16.26 11.00 10.92
C LEU A 229 -15.28 10.26 11.82
N ILE A 230 -15.37 10.45 13.13
CA ILE A 230 -14.48 9.85 14.14
C ILE A 230 -15.28 8.86 14.98
N TYR A 231 -14.76 7.66 15.16
CA TYR A 231 -15.22 6.68 16.14
C TYR A 231 -14.23 6.61 17.29
N GLN A 232 -14.73 6.74 18.50
CA GLN A 232 -13.97 6.63 19.73
C GLN A 232 -14.91 6.32 20.90
N ASP A 233 -14.53 5.49 21.85
CA ASP A 233 -15.28 5.15 23.05
C ASP A 233 -16.72 4.67 22.77
N GLY A 234 -16.92 3.93 21.68
CA GLY A 234 -18.23 3.36 21.29
C GLY A 234 -19.14 4.32 20.52
N GLU A 235 -18.72 5.55 20.22
CA GLU A 235 -19.56 6.57 19.62
C GLU A 235 -18.94 7.21 18.37
N PHE A 236 -19.78 7.52 17.38
CA PHE A 236 -19.37 8.32 16.23
C PHE A 236 -19.58 9.83 16.49
N THR A 237 -18.56 10.61 16.14
CA THR A 237 -18.62 12.08 16.13
C THR A 237 -18.29 12.59 14.73
N LYS A 238 -19.17 13.41 14.14
CA LYS A 238 -18.90 14.13 12.89
C LYS A 238 -18.25 15.47 13.20
N ILE A 239 -17.20 15.80 12.44
CA ILE A 239 -16.61 17.14 12.38
C ILE A 239 -16.81 17.64 10.97
N ASP A 240 -17.65 18.66 10.81
CA ASP A 240 -17.94 19.25 9.51
C ASP A 240 -16.74 20.07 8.99
N ALA A 241 -16.52 20.03 7.69
CA ALA A 241 -15.59 20.92 7.00
C ALA A 241 -16.12 22.37 7.02
N PRO A 242 -15.23 23.36 6.95
CA PRO A 242 -15.65 24.76 6.84
C PRO A 242 -16.25 25.14 5.47
N ASP A 243 -15.97 24.37 4.44
CA ASP A 243 -16.51 24.51 3.08
C ASP A 243 -17.62 23.48 2.84
N ASP A 244 -18.67 23.80 2.06
CA ASP A 244 -19.77 22.88 1.73
C ASP A 244 -19.29 21.57 1.10
N TYR A 245 -18.27 21.64 0.25
CA TYR A 245 -17.46 20.53 -0.16
C TYR A 245 -16.04 20.73 0.38
N GLY A 246 -15.74 19.98 1.42
CA GLY A 246 -14.46 19.99 2.12
C GLY A 246 -13.97 18.57 2.31
N ARG A 247 -13.63 17.92 1.18
CA ARG A 247 -13.28 16.51 1.11
C ARG A 247 -11.94 16.22 1.77
N ILE A 248 -11.98 15.27 2.70
CA ILE A 248 -10.82 14.63 3.30
C ILE A 248 -10.83 13.18 2.82
N GLY A 249 -9.91 12.80 1.96
CA GLY A 249 -9.90 11.47 1.34
C GLY A 249 -8.69 10.64 1.70
N ASN A 250 -7.61 11.26 2.19
CA ASN A 250 -6.41 10.58 2.64
C ASN A 250 -6.01 11.15 4.00
N GLN A 251 -5.75 10.27 4.95
CA GLN A 251 -5.40 10.63 6.31
C GLN A 251 -4.11 9.91 6.72
N SER A 252 -3.41 10.51 7.68
CA SER A 252 -2.25 9.92 8.34
C SER A 252 -2.33 10.19 9.83
N GLY A 253 -2.33 9.12 10.61
CA GLY A 253 -2.41 9.15 12.07
C GLY A 253 -1.08 8.85 12.74
N SER A 254 -1.05 8.96 14.05
CA SER A 254 0.08 8.60 14.90
C SER A 254 -0.41 8.33 16.32
N ASP A 255 0.08 7.26 16.94
CA ASP A 255 -0.21 6.93 18.34
C ASP A 255 0.40 7.95 19.32
N ALA A 256 1.40 8.72 18.85
CA ALA A 256 2.01 9.78 19.65
C ALA A 256 1.12 11.02 19.78
N SER A 257 0.09 11.18 18.92
CA SER A 257 -0.64 12.43 18.78
C SER A 257 -2.15 12.23 18.68
N PRO A 258 -2.98 13.10 19.31
CA PRO A 258 -4.42 13.14 19.08
C PRO A 258 -4.80 13.85 17.77
N ILE A 259 -3.81 14.38 17.03
CA ILE A 259 -4.05 15.13 15.80
C ILE A 259 -3.87 14.22 14.59
N LEU A 260 -4.87 14.15 13.72
CA LEU A 260 -4.76 13.52 12.40
C LEU A 260 -4.35 14.55 11.35
N LEU A 261 -3.52 14.14 10.41
CA LEU A 261 -3.23 14.89 9.19
C LEU A 261 -4.12 14.38 8.08
N GLY A 262 -4.86 15.25 7.41
CA GLY A 262 -5.67 14.91 6.24
C GLY A 262 -5.37 15.80 5.03
N ASP A 263 -5.63 15.29 3.82
CA ASP A 263 -5.73 16.15 2.65
C ASP A 263 -6.97 17.07 2.78
N TYR A 264 -7.10 18.03 1.87
CA TYR A 264 -8.27 18.89 1.86
C TYR A 264 -8.58 19.42 0.47
N LYS A 265 -9.68 18.98 -0.10
CA LYS A 265 -10.13 19.34 -1.45
C LYS A 265 -11.45 20.09 -1.41
N THR A 266 -11.62 21.05 -2.33
CA THR A 266 -12.78 21.94 -2.36
C THR A 266 -13.44 22.07 -3.72
N ASP A 267 -12.95 21.39 -4.74
CA ASP A 267 -13.52 21.40 -6.10
C ASP A 267 -13.95 20.00 -6.53
N PRO A 268 -15.26 19.65 -6.40
CA PRO A 268 -15.76 18.34 -6.80
C PRO A 268 -15.74 18.12 -8.33
N GLU A 269 -15.64 19.20 -9.12
CA GLU A 269 -15.67 19.13 -10.58
C GLU A 269 -14.25 19.03 -11.20
N ALA A 270 -13.22 19.18 -10.40
CA ALA A 270 -11.85 19.08 -10.89
C ALA A 270 -11.52 17.65 -11.34
N GLU A 271 -11.02 17.49 -12.55
CA GLU A 271 -10.48 16.20 -13.03
C GLU A 271 -9.34 15.71 -12.08
N LEU A 272 -8.49 16.62 -11.66
CA LEU A 272 -7.49 16.42 -10.63
C LEU A 272 -7.31 17.74 -9.87
N GLU A 273 -7.89 17.85 -8.70
CA GLU A 273 -7.59 18.96 -7.80
C GLU A 273 -6.20 18.77 -7.20
N ARG A 274 -5.40 19.83 -7.26
CA ARG A 274 -4.08 19.92 -6.63
C ARG A 274 -4.18 20.83 -5.42
N PRO A 275 -4.62 20.31 -4.27
CA PRO A 275 -4.86 21.12 -3.09
C PRO A 275 -3.56 21.72 -2.56
N THR A 276 -3.65 22.91 -1.99
CA THR A 276 -2.54 23.60 -1.30
C THR A 276 -2.74 23.63 0.22
N ARG A 277 -3.90 23.19 0.68
CA ARG A 277 -4.25 23.14 2.10
C ARG A 277 -4.31 21.70 2.58
N VAL A 278 -3.86 21.46 3.79
CA VAL A 278 -4.08 20.22 4.54
C VAL A 278 -4.98 20.49 5.73
N SER A 279 -5.60 19.45 6.26
CA SER A 279 -6.39 19.49 7.47
C SER A 279 -5.63 18.88 8.64
N LEU A 280 -5.67 19.56 9.80
CA LEU A 280 -5.28 19.02 11.09
C LEU A 280 -6.53 18.83 11.90
N ILE A 281 -6.82 17.58 12.29
CA ILE A 281 -8.04 17.19 13.00
C ILE A 281 -7.68 16.78 14.42
N ASP A 282 -8.07 17.58 15.38
CA ASP A 282 -7.90 17.32 16.81
C ASP A 282 -9.04 16.43 17.30
N THR A 283 -8.74 15.16 17.54
CA THR A 283 -9.73 14.14 17.94
C THR A 283 -10.23 14.34 19.36
N GLU A 284 -9.45 14.92 20.25
CA GLU A 284 -9.85 15.23 21.61
C GLU A 284 -10.76 16.46 21.66
N LYS A 285 -10.37 17.56 20.99
CA LYS A 285 -11.12 18.82 20.97
C LYS A 285 -12.25 18.82 19.95
N LYS A 286 -12.34 17.80 19.09
CA LYS A 286 -13.32 17.69 17.99
C LYS A 286 -13.29 18.93 17.10
N LYS A 287 -12.09 19.30 16.63
CA LYS A 287 -11.85 20.50 15.82
C LYS A 287 -11.01 20.20 14.60
N LEU A 288 -11.37 20.83 13.50
CA LEU A 288 -10.63 20.82 12.26
C LEU A 288 -9.98 22.20 12.05
N ARG A 289 -8.71 22.21 11.67
CA ARG A 289 -7.95 23.39 11.27
C ARG A 289 -7.36 23.15 9.90
N LEU A 290 -7.44 24.14 9.02
CA LEU A 290 -6.77 24.13 7.73
C LEU A 290 -5.41 24.82 7.83
N VAL A 291 -4.41 24.25 7.16
CA VAL A 291 -3.06 24.79 7.03
C VAL A 291 -2.77 24.98 5.55
N ASP A 292 -2.46 26.21 5.14
CA ASP A 292 -2.05 26.50 3.78
C ASP A 292 -0.53 26.34 3.64
N LEU A 293 -0.12 25.44 2.74
CA LEU A 293 1.29 25.17 2.45
C LEU A 293 1.86 26.11 1.40
N GLY A 294 1.00 26.81 0.65
CA GLY A 294 1.39 27.65 -0.49
C GLY A 294 1.87 26.86 -1.71
N VAL A 295 1.88 25.54 -1.65
CA VAL A 295 2.24 24.60 -2.72
C VAL A 295 1.31 23.42 -2.71
N SER A 296 1.13 22.76 -3.84
CA SER A 296 0.30 21.55 -3.91
C SER A 296 1.09 20.29 -3.46
N TYR A 297 0.37 19.22 -3.30
CA TYR A 297 0.90 17.90 -2.92
C TYR A 297 0.02 16.80 -3.54
N SER A 298 0.42 15.53 -3.42
CA SER A 298 -0.39 14.39 -3.89
C SER A 298 -0.87 13.53 -2.72
N PHE A 299 -1.71 12.54 -3.01
CA PHE A 299 -2.16 11.58 -2.01
C PHE A 299 -1.04 10.70 -1.42
N ARG A 300 0.16 10.66 -2.05
CA ARG A 300 1.34 9.94 -1.56
C ARG A 300 2.32 10.84 -0.79
N SER A 301 1.87 12.03 -0.44
CA SER A 301 2.71 13.05 0.18
C SER A 301 2.58 13.15 1.70
N LEU A 302 1.56 12.51 2.29
CA LEU A 302 1.24 12.66 3.70
C LEU A 302 1.94 11.57 4.54
N ALA A 303 2.55 11.98 5.64
CA ALA A 303 3.15 11.07 6.61
C ALA A 303 3.18 11.71 8.01
N ARG A 304 3.62 10.94 9.00
CA ARG A 304 3.84 11.41 10.37
C ARG A 304 5.30 11.19 10.75
N GLY A 305 5.84 12.12 11.49
CA GLY A 305 7.14 11.98 12.13
C GLY A 305 7.06 11.18 13.44
N PRO A 306 8.21 10.82 14.03
CA PRO A 306 8.29 9.93 15.20
C PRO A 306 7.63 10.50 16.45
N GLU A 307 7.57 11.82 16.60
CA GLU A 307 6.93 12.50 17.72
C GLU A 307 5.50 12.98 17.40
N GLY A 308 4.98 12.58 16.24
CA GLY A 308 3.63 12.92 15.78
C GLY A 308 3.58 14.14 14.86
N GLU A 309 4.70 14.69 14.41
CA GLU A 309 4.73 15.83 13.47
C GLU A 309 3.99 15.50 12.18
N ALA A 310 3.26 16.46 11.65
CA ALA A 310 2.62 16.32 10.37
C ALA A 310 3.64 16.63 9.26
N LEU A 311 3.84 15.67 8.34
CA LEU A 311 4.81 15.75 7.26
C LEU A 311 4.11 15.75 5.91
N VAL A 312 4.44 16.71 5.04
CA VAL A 312 3.85 16.81 3.71
C VAL A 312 4.94 17.06 2.66
N LEU A 313 5.09 16.15 1.70
CA LEU A 313 5.97 16.34 0.56
C LEU A 313 5.30 17.26 -0.47
N GLY A 314 5.71 18.52 -0.51
CA GLY A 314 5.18 19.51 -1.43
C GLY A 314 5.70 19.37 -2.86
N THR A 315 4.97 19.93 -3.83
CA THR A 315 5.42 20.00 -5.23
C THR A 315 6.61 20.96 -5.44
N ASP A 316 6.99 21.72 -4.41
CA ASP A 316 8.27 22.45 -4.36
C ASP A 316 9.47 21.52 -4.09
N GLY A 317 9.22 20.24 -3.87
CA GLY A 317 10.23 19.21 -3.65
C GLY A 317 10.74 19.13 -2.22
N ALA A 318 10.11 19.82 -1.29
CA ALA A 318 10.47 19.80 0.13
C ALA A 318 9.44 19.04 0.97
N ILE A 319 9.89 18.39 2.04
CA ILE A 319 9.04 17.92 3.12
C ILE A 319 8.75 19.12 4.03
N HIS A 320 7.48 19.49 4.11
CA HIS A 320 7.01 20.52 5.04
C HIS A 320 6.74 19.85 6.39
N VAL A 321 7.48 20.24 7.41
CA VAL A 321 7.29 19.80 8.78
C VAL A 321 6.37 20.78 9.48
N ILE A 322 5.21 20.33 9.89
CA ILE A 322 4.15 21.15 10.47
C ILE A 322 4.02 20.79 11.96
N ASP A 323 4.18 21.80 12.81
CA ASP A 323 3.76 21.66 14.22
C ASP A 323 2.24 21.48 14.28
N GLU A 324 1.82 20.33 14.75
CA GLU A 324 0.43 19.91 14.72
C GLU A 324 -0.47 20.75 15.64
N ASN A 325 0.08 21.30 16.73
CA ASN A 325 -0.67 22.09 17.71
C ASN A 325 -0.93 23.51 17.22
N SER A 326 0.07 24.15 16.61
CA SER A 326 -0.05 25.52 16.09
C SER A 326 -0.51 25.57 14.64
N GLY A 327 -0.28 24.52 13.85
CA GLY A 327 -0.48 24.48 12.41
C GLY A 327 0.54 25.28 11.63
N ARG A 328 1.71 25.57 12.21
CA ARG A 328 2.78 26.31 11.52
C ARG A 328 3.72 25.36 10.82
N VAL A 329 4.09 25.69 9.60
CA VAL A 329 5.25 25.05 8.95
C VAL A 329 6.50 25.55 9.66
N GLU A 330 7.12 24.70 10.46
CA GLU A 330 8.31 25.05 11.24
C GLU A 330 9.56 25.02 10.40
N ARG A 331 9.64 24.07 9.48
CA ARG A 331 10.78 23.92 8.57
C ARG A 331 10.38 23.21 7.30
N LYS A 332 11.22 23.38 6.27
CA LYS A 332 11.15 22.66 5.01
C LYS A 332 12.46 21.90 4.80
N ILE A 333 12.37 20.63 4.55
CA ILE A 333 13.52 19.75 4.30
C ILE A 333 13.58 19.48 2.80
N PRO A 334 14.62 19.94 2.06
CA PRO A 334 14.77 19.65 0.65
C PRO A 334 14.90 18.13 0.39
N ALA A 335 13.99 17.57 -0.40
CA ALA A 335 13.95 16.14 -0.66
C ALA A 335 14.24 15.80 -2.14
N VAL A 336 13.52 16.39 -3.07
CA VAL A 336 13.61 16.13 -4.52
C VAL A 336 13.59 17.47 -5.29
N GLY A 337 13.66 17.43 -6.61
CA GLY A 337 13.39 18.60 -7.44
C GLY A 337 11.91 18.98 -7.39
N SER A 338 11.56 20.22 -7.84
CA SER A 338 10.16 20.61 -7.98
C SER A 338 9.48 19.73 -9.02
N TRP A 339 8.23 19.37 -8.76
CA TRP A 339 7.48 18.41 -9.58
C TRP A 339 6.03 18.82 -9.77
N ARG A 340 5.34 18.13 -10.64
CA ARG A 340 3.90 18.31 -10.87
C ARG A 340 3.21 16.95 -10.84
N GLU A 341 2.12 16.86 -10.12
CA GLU A 341 1.30 15.67 -10.08
C GLU A 341 0.72 15.35 -11.46
N PRO A 342 0.95 14.11 -11.99
CA PRO A 342 0.36 13.66 -13.24
C PRO A 342 -1.16 13.49 -13.10
N LEU A 343 -1.91 13.62 -14.20
CA LEU A 343 -3.37 13.40 -14.22
C LEU A 343 -3.74 11.96 -13.92
N ASP A 344 -3.02 11.02 -14.52
CA ASP A 344 -3.24 9.60 -14.25
C ASP A 344 -2.63 9.23 -12.90
N TRP A 345 -3.48 8.75 -12.00
CA TRP A 345 -3.10 8.40 -10.63
C TRP A 345 -2.12 7.20 -10.55
N GLN A 346 -2.06 6.37 -11.60
CA GLN A 346 -1.13 5.26 -11.70
C GLN A 346 0.27 5.67 -12.18
N GLN A 347 0.41 6.88 -12.73
CA GLN A 347 1.72 7.39 -13.17
C GLN A 347 2.66 7.66 -11.99
N PRO A 348 3.97 7.43 -12.17
CA PRO A 348 4.98 7.71 -11.16
C PRO A 348 4.96 9.17 -10.66
N ARG A 349 5.04 9.34 -9.37
CA ARG A 349 5.19 10.63 -8.67
C ARG A 349 6.04 10.45 -7.42
N PRO A 350 6.65 11.51 -6.88
CA PRO A 350 7.34 11.41 -5.61
C PRO A 350 6.42 10.87 -4.52
N THR A 351 6.93 9.88 -3.79
CA THR A 351 6.23 9.21 -2.68
C THR A 351 7.04 9.40 -1.41
N LEU A 352 6.38 9.73 -0.33
CA LEU A 352 6.94 9.84 1.01
C LEU A 352 6.56 8.61 1.83
N PHE A 353 7.55 7.90 2.33
CA PHE A 353 7.40 6.83 3.31
C PHE A 353 8.29 7.16 4.52
N VAL A 354 7.75 7.04 5.72
CA VAL A 354 8.49 7.33 6.96
C VAL A 354 8.55 6.08 7.81
N ARG A 355 9.74 5.79 8.32
CA ARG A 355 9.98 4.76 9.32
C ARG A 355 10.94 5.31 10.35
N ASP A 356 10.54 5.26 11.60
CA ASP A 356 11.27 5.90 12.71
C ASP A 356 11.56 7.38 12.42
N ALA A 357 12.79 7.81 12.55
CA ALA A 357 13.22 9.17 12.24
C ALA A 357 13.72 9.36 10.80
N THR A 358 13.47 8.40 9.90
CA THR A 358 13.93 8.46 8.51
C THR A 358 12.77 8.61 7.53
N ALA A 359 12.83 9.65 6.71
CA ALA A 359 11.97 9.82 5.55
C ALA A 359 12.63 9.22 4.31
N TYR A 360 11.95 8.30 3.66
CA TYR A 360 12.33 7.75 2.37
C TYR A 360 11.49 8.42 1.28
N VAL A 361 12.17 9.03 0.30
CA VAL A 361 11.49 9.79 -0.75
C VAL A 361 11.93 9.29 -2.11
N SER A 362 10.97 8.85 -2.92
CA SER A 362 11.23 8.50 -4.32
C SER A 362 11.27 9.76 -5.19
N ASP A 363 12.21 9.79 -6.14
CA ASP A 363 12.30 10.79 -7.21
C ASP A 363 12.21 10.10 -8.58
N PRO A 364 11.00 9.95 -9.13
CA PRO A 364 10.83 9.28 -10.42
C PRO A 364 11.52 10.00 -11.58
N SER A 365 11.73 11.32 -11.48
CA SER A 365 12.37 12.10 -12.55
C SER A 365 13.86 11.78 -12.70
N GLU A 366 14.51 11.52 -11.57
CA GLU A 366 15.93 11.14 -11.49
C GLU A 366 16.12 9.63 -11.34
N LYS A 367 15.02 8.86 -11.33
CA LYS A 367 15.02 7.41 -11.01
C LYS A 367 15.76 7.12 -9.70
N ALA A 368 15.52 7.94 -8.70
CA ALA A 368 16.27 7.89 -7.45
C ALA A 368 15.37 7.61 -6.24
N LEU A 369 16.01 7.11 -5.18
CA LEU A 369 15.45 6.99 -3.85
C LEU A 369 16.42 7.65 -2.87
N HIS A 370 15.89 8.43 -1.94
CA HIS A 370 16.63 9.15 -0.92
C HIS A 370 16.19 8.74 0.47
N ALA A 371 17.15 8.55 1.38
CA ALA A 371 16.90 8.51 2.82
C ALA A 371 17.29 9.87 3.41
N ILE A 372 16.42 10.43 4.23
CA ILE A 372 16.56 11.76 4.82
C ILE A 372 16.32 11.61 6.32
N ASP A 373 17.27 12.04 7.10
CA ASP A 373 17.13 12.14 8.55
C ASP A 373 16.18 13.29 8.90
N LEU A 374 15.09 12.98 9.57
CA LEU A 374 14.05 13.97 9.90
C LEU A 374 14.48 14.97 10.98
N GLU A 375 15.42 14.63 11.84
CA GLU A 375 15.92 15.52 12.89
C GLU A 375 16.85 16.59 12.30
N THR A 376 17.84 16.17 11.50
CA THR A 376 18.84 17.05 10.91
C THR A 376 18.39 17.68 9.59
N GLY A 377 17.50 17.02 8.85
CA GLY A 377 17.09 17.37 7.49
C GLY A 377 18.14 17.01 6.44
N GLU A 378 19.15 16.22 6.78
CA GLU A 378 20.21 15.83 5.84
C GLU A 378 19.83 14.58 5.04
N LYS A 379 20.16 14.56 3.75
CA LYS A 379 20.13 13.32 2.95
C LYS A 379 21.29 12.44 3.38
N THR A 380 21.00 11.35 4.07
CA THR A 380 22.00 10.41 4.56
C THR A 380 22.46 9.46 3.45
N THR A 381 21.55 9.06 2.58
CA THR A 381 21.83 8.10 1.50
C THR A 381 20.98 8.42 0.27
N SER A 382 21.52 8.11 -0.91
CA SER A 382 20.80 8.19 -2.18
C SER A 382 21.24 7.09 -3.11
N VAL A 383 20.30 6.53 -3.87
CA VAL A 383 20.57 5.51 -4.89
C VAL A 383 19.83 5.85 -6.18
N THR A 384 20.45 5.52 -7.32
CA THR A 384 19.78 5.55 -8.63
C THR A 384 19.30 4.14 -8.95
N LEU A 385 18.06 4.03 -9.40
CA LEU A 385 17.40 2.78 -9.77
C LEU A 385 17.31 2.64 -11.30
N PRO A 386 17.17 1.42 -11.82
CA PRO A 386 17.08 1.23 -13.27
C PRO A 386 15.85 1.90 -13.91
N GLU A 387 14.69 1.85 -13.23
CA GLU A 387 13.43 2.46 -13.69
C GLU A 387 12.85 3.40 -12.64
N SER A 388 11.98 4.31 -13.10
CA SER A 388 11.20 5.21 -12.24
C SER A 388 10.27 4.41 -11.33
N THR A 389 10.32 4.70 -10.04
CA THR A 389 9.44 4.05 -9.07
C THR A 389 8.09 4.72 -8.99
N ASN A 390 7.06 3.96 -8.62
CA ASN A 390 5.70 4.43 -8.49
C ASN A 390 5.25 4.49 -7.02
N GLU A 391 5.16 3.35 -6.34
CA GLU A 391 4.88 3.29 -4.91
C GLU A 391 6.12 2.90 -4.12
N LEU A 392 6.18 3.33 -2.87
CA LEU A 392 7.27 3.05 -1.95
C LEU A 392 6.69 2.69 -0.59
N SER A 393 7.19 1.61 -0.04
CA SER A 393 6.86 1.13 1.30
C SER A 393 8.03 0.32 1.85
N GLY A 394 7.83 -0.34 2.98
CA GLY A 394 8.82 -1.23 3.57
C GLY A 394 8.18 -2.05 4.69
N VAL A 395 8.99 -2.85 5.36
CA VAL A 395 8.55 -3.54 6.58
C VAL A 395 8.43 -2.52 7.71
N VAL A 396 7.44 -2.69 8.55
CA VAL A 396 7.23 -1.90 9.76
C VAL A 396 6.64 -2.83 10.80
N ALA A 397 7.32 -2.99 11.93
CA ALA A 397 6.81 -3.77 13.06
C ALA A 397 5.43 -3.27 13.48
N GLY A 398 4.59 -4.17 13.94
CA GLY A 398 3.26 -3.82 14.46
C GLY A 398 3.39 -2.97 15.72
N HIS A 399 2.62 -1.90 15.77
CA HIS A 399 2.39 -1.10 16.98
C HIS A 399 1.06 -1.49 17.59
#